data_37db1fa70a4a73b51211f3275d895e9f
#
_entry.id   37db1fa70a4a73b51211f3275d895e9f
#
_cell.length_a   1.000
_cell.length_b   1.000
_cell.length_c   1.000
_cell.angle_alpha   90.00
_cell.angle_beta   90.00
_cell.angle_gamma   90.00
#
_symmetry.space_group_name_H-M   'P 1'
#
loop_
_entity.id
_entity.type
_entity.pdbx_description
1 polymer ?
#
loop_
_entity_poly.entity_id
_entity_poly.type
_entity_poly.pdbx_seq_one_letter_code
_entity_poly.pdbx_strand_id
1 'polypeptide(L)'
;SIYQDETPPSEQFLRWKISTSKESKTFDQRKLSAGAFKTNNVLIKRSLCEKIKFNEQLNGYGHEDTLFGFEILQLGEHIHQIDNPVLNCVLDTNEVFLDKTQQAIENLLLCRSLVEDKVGFEQYVRILSIHKRISQFGMSSILVLGQKIFGKWLYNRLKTGSPFCLVAFFDLHKLMTLNQLLRKVD
;
A
#
# COMPACT_ATOMS: atom_id res chain seq x y z
N SER A 1 7.64 11.76 -1.58
CA SER A 1 6.68 12.74 -2.14
C SER A 1 6.10 13.59 -1.03
N ILE A 2 5.78 14.80 -1.34
CA ILE A 2 4.98 15.73 -0.53
C ILE A 2 3.70 16.07 -1.29
N TYR A 3 2.66 16.49 -0.59
CA TYR A 3 1.36 16.87 -1.15
C TYR A 3 1.03 18.31 -0.75
N GLN A 4 0.14 18.96 -1.48
CA GLN A 4 -0.29 20.32 -1.17
C GLN A 4 -0.97 20.37 0.21
N ASP A 5 -0.71 21.44 0.96
CA ASP A 5 -1.28 21.61 2.31
C ASP A 5 -2.75 22.07 2.27
N GLU A 6 -3.20 22.64 1.14
CA GLU A 6 -4.58 23.08 0.98
C GLU A 6 -5.54 21.87 0.96
N THR A 7 -6.60 22.00 1.75
CA THR A 7 -7.65 20.97 1.81
C THR A 7 -8.44 20.95 0.51
N PRO A 8 -8.43 19.84 -0.23
CA PRO A 8 -9.13 19.71 -1.49
C PRO A 8 -10.66 19.56 -1.30
N PRO A 9 -11.45 19.58 -2.38
CA PRO A 9 -12.88 19.23 -2.35
C PRO A 9 -13.12 17.85 -1.73
N SER A 10 -14.32 17.66 -1.16
CA SER A 10 -14.69 16.41 -0.44
C SER A 10 -14.48 15.14 -1.26
N GLU A 11 -14.64 15.22 -2.58
CA GLU A 11 -14.45 14.10 -3.52
C GLU A 11 -13.00 13.64 -3.69
N GLN A 12 -12.01 14.43 -3.24
CA GLN A 12 -10.58 14.10 -3.24
C GLN A 12 -10.01 13.99 -1.82
N PHE A 13 -10.83 14.21 -0.81
CA PHE A 13 -10.39 14.36 0.57
C PHE A 13 -9.80 13.07 1.13
N LEU A 14 -10.31 11.89 0.77
CA LEU A 14 -9.75 10.61 1.20
C LEU A 14 -8.30 10.46 0.69
N ARG A 15 -8.08 10.66 -0.62
CA ARG A 15 -6.75 10.54 -1.21
C ARG A 15 -5.77 11.51 -0.55
N TRP A 16 -6.15 12.77 -0.43
CA TRP A 16 -5.34 13.79 0.23
C TRP A 16 -5.01 13.42 1.67
N LYS A 17 -6.01 13.01 2.46
CA LYS A 17 -5.82 12.67 3.87
C LYS A 17 -4.88 11.48 4.07
N ILE A 18 -5.00 10.44 3.25
CA ILE A 18 -4.11 9.28 3.31
C ILE A 18 -2.69 9.69 2.87
N SER A 19 -2.56 10.47 1.81
CA SER A 19 -1.27 10.94 1.31
C SER A 19 -0.52 11.79 2.32
N THR A 20 -1.18 12.78 2.92
CA THR A 20 -0.57 13.66 3.92
C THR A 20 -0.27 12.94 5.24
N SER A 21 -1.14 12.00 5.66
CA SER A 21 -0.98 11.31 6.95
C SER A 21 -0.01 10.12 6.90
N LYS A 22 0.14 9.44 5.76
CA LYS A 22 0.88 8.17 5.67
C LYS A 22 2.02 8.15 4.65
N GLU A 23 1.88 8.89 3.55
CA GLU A 23 2.84 8.83 2.45
C GLU A 23 3.85 9.98 2.51
N SER A 24 3.44 11.16 2.98
CA SER A 24 4.33 12.30 3.24
C SER A 24 5.17 12.05 4.48
N LYS A 25 6.33 11.44 4.28
CA LYS A 25 7.30 11.19 5.34
C LYS A 25 8.49 12.12 5.20
N THR A 26 8.98 12.63 6.32
CA THR A 26 10.25 13.37 6.36
C THR A 26 11.43 12.47 5.97
N PHE A 27 12.56 13.08 5.64
CA PHE A 27 13.78 12.34 5.34
C PHE A 27 14.17 11.38 6.47
N ASP A 28 14.15 11.84 7.72
CA ASP A 28 14.52 11.02 8.88
C ASP A 28 13.54 9.84 9.08
N GLN A 29 12.26 10.07 8.90
CA GLN A 29 11.25 9.00 8.95
C GLN A 29 11.45 7.94 7.86
N ARG A 30 11.93 8.35 6.67
CA ARG A 30 12.22 7.41 5.58
C ARG A 30 13.46 6.56 5.84
N LYS A 31 14.52 7.15 6.43
CA LYS A 31 15.73 6.41 6.82
C LYS A 31 15.44 5.22 7.73
N LEU A 32 14.44 5.36 8.61
CA LEU A 32 14.05 4.31 9.55
C LEU A 32 13.16 3.21 8.93
N SER A 33 12.80 3.33 7.64
CA SER A 33 11.86 2.43 6.97
C SER A 33 12.58 1.63 5.88
N ALA A 34 12.92 0.37 6.15
CA ALA A 34 13.55 -0.53 5.18
C ALA A 34 12.73 -0.70 3.89
N GLY A 35 11.39 -0.57 3.96
CA GLY A 35 10.46 -0.71 2.83
C GLY A 35 10.10 0.60 2.11
N ALA A 36 10.89 1.65 2.23
CA ALA A 36 10.55 2.98 1.68
C ALA A 36 10.99 3.20 0.22
N PHE A 37 11.13 2.14 -0.57
CA PHE A 37 11.41 2.27 -2.01
C PHE A 37 10.17 2.77 -2.75
N LYS A 38 10.38 3.79 -3.61
CA LYS A 38 9.36 4.38 -4.49
C LYS A 38 9.97 4.78 -5.81
N THR A 39 9.33 4.41 -6.90
CA THR A 39 9.84 4.63 -8.26
C THR A 39 9.66 6.05 -8.79
N ASN A 40 8.83 6.86 -8.16
CA ASN A 40 8.54 8.22 -8.61
C ASN A 40 9.71 9.22 -8.48
N ASN A 41 10.74 8.90 -7.70
CA ASN A 41 11.98 9.67 -7.62
C ASN A 41 13.11 8.76 -7.14
N VAL A 42 13.77 8.09 -8.06
CA VAL A 42 14.81 7.10 -7.77
C VAL A 42 15.95 7.18 -8.79
N LEU A 43 17.16 6.93 -8.32
CA LEU A 43 18.34 6.68 -9.16
C LEU A 43 18.81 5.24 -8.90
N ILE A 44 18.92 4.44 -9.95
CA ILE A 44 19.28 3.02 -9.85
C ILE A 44 20.56 2.78 -10.68
N LYS A 45 21.50 2.01 -10.11
CA LYS A 45 22.68 1.56 -10.85
C LYS A 45 22.25 0.71 -12.05
N ARG A 46 22.81 0.96 -13.23
CA ARG A 46 22.51 0.18 -14.45
C ARG A 46 22.71 -1.32 -14.24
N SER A 47 23.82 -1.71 -13.60
CA SER A 47 24.11 -3.11 -13.28
C SER A 47 23.04 -3.80 -12.41
N LEU A 48 22.29 -3.04 -11.61
CA LEU A 48 21.18 -3.54 -10.82
C LEU A 48 19.93 -3.72 -11.70
N CYS A 49 19.65 -2.76 -12.60
CA CYS A 49 18.55 -2.87 -13.56
C CYS A 49 18.74 -4.04 -14.57
N GLU A 50 19.96 -4.48 -14.78
CA GLU A 50 20.26 -5.66 -15.60
C GLU A 50 19.94 -6.98 -14.88
N LYS A 51 20.02 -6.98 -13.54
CA LYS A 51 19.72 -8.15 -12.68
C LYS A 51 18.26 -8.25 -12.30
N ILE A 52 17.62 -7.11 -12.02
CA ILE A 52 16.21 -7.03 -11.57
C ILE A 52 15.45 -6.19 -12.57
N LYS A 53 14.27 -6.68 -12.98
CA LYS A 53 13.35 -5.96 -13.88
C LYS A 53 11.99 -5.82 -13.21
N PHE A 54 11.24 -4.79 -13.57
CA PHE A 54 9.84 -4.72 -13.19
C PHE A 54 9.10 -5.93 -13.76
N ASN A 55 8.30 -6.58 -12.92
CA ASN A 55 7.56 -7.75 -13.32
C ASN A 55 6.33 -7.36 -14.16
N GLU A 56 6.31 -7.75 -15.45
CA GLU A 56 5.24 -7.41 -16.39
C GLU A 56 3.92 -8.17 -16.14
N GLN A 57 3.91 -9.12 -15.22
CA GLN A 57 2.67 -9.78 -14.79
C GLN A 57 1.82 -8.91 -13.88
N LEU A 58 2.43 -7.86 -13.26
CA LEU A 58 1.72 -6.90 -12.43
C LEU A 58 0.96 -5.91 -13.32
N ASN A 59 -0.29 -6.23 -13.61
CA ASN A 59 -1.17 -5.39 -14.39
C ASN A 59 -2.01 -4.49 -13.46
N GLY A 60 -2.33 -3.27 -13.90
CA GLY A 60 -3.11 -2.31 -13.10
C GLY A 60 -2.24 -1.50 -12.15
N TYR A 61 -2.75 -1.23 -10.95
CA TYR A 61 -2.16 -0.27 -10.03
C TYR A 61 -1.56 -0.92 -8.78
N GLY A 62 -0.30 -0.62 -8.50
CA GLY A 62 0.32 -0.75 -7.17
C GLY A 62 1.13 -2.02 -6.95
N HIS A 63 2.09 -1.88 -6.04
CA HIS A 63 3.02 -2.89 -5.53
C HIS A 63 4.14 -3.33 -6.48
N GLU A 64 4.24 -2.79 -7.71
CA GLU A 64 5.39 -2.97 -8.58
C GLU A 64 6.68 -2.45 -7.93
N ASP A 65 6.62 -1.29 -7.28
CA ASP A 65 7.74 -0.72 -6.52
C ASP A 65 8.04 -1.52 -5.23
N THR A 66 7.01 -2.09 -4.62
CA THR A 66 7.16 -2.93 -3.41
C THR A 66 7.91 -4.22 -3.73
N LEU A 67 7.54 -4.90 -4.83
CA LEU A 67 8.23 -6.11 -5.27
C LEU A 67 9.68 -5.80 -5.65
N PHE A 68 9.89 -4.80 -6.48
CA PHE A 68 11.22 -4.38 -6.91
C PHE A 68 12.13 -3.99 -5.72
N GLY A 69 11.60 -3.24 -4.75
CA GLY A 69 12.34 -2.88 -3.53
C GLY A 69 12.68 -4.09 -2.67
N PHE A 70 11.79 -5.09 -2.59
CA PHE A 70 12.06 -6.34 -1.88
C PHE A 70 13.17 -7.15 -2.56
N GLU A 71 13.14 -7.27 -3.89
CA GLU A 71 14.17 -7.97 -4.67
C GLU A 71 15.55 -7.31 -4.55
N ILE A 72 15.62 -5.97 -4.49
CA ILE A 72 16.87 -5.25 -4.19
C ILE A 72 17.47 -5.72 -2.86
N LEU A 73 16.64 -5.80 -1.82
CA LEU A 73 17.09 -6.23 -0.49
C LEU A 73 17.48 -7.71 -0.46
N GLN A 74 16.82 -8.58 -1.21
CA GLN A 74 17.18 -10.00 -1.34
C GLN A 74 18.55 -10.21 -2.00
N LEU A 75 18.97 -9.30 -2.87
CA LEU A 75 20.33 -9.29 -3.44
C LEU A 75 21.40 -8.75 -2.48
N GLY A 76 21.04 -8.36 -1.26
CA GLY A 76 21.96 -7.74 -0.31
C GLY A 76 22.35 -6.29 -0.66
N GLU A 77 21.66 -5.67 -1.62
CA GLU A 77 21.88 -4.27 -2.00
C GLU A 77 21.17 -3.33 -1.03
N HIS A 78 21.68 -2.10 -0.93
CA HIS A 78 21.16 -1.10 0.00
C HIS A 78 20.39 0.01 -0.72
N ILE A 79 19.24 0.39 -0.13
CA ILE A 79 18.45 1.54 -0.57
C ILE A 79 18.85 2.75 0.27
N HIS A 80 19.53 3.73 -0.37
CA HIS A 80 19.91 4.97 0.28
C HIS A 80 18.83 6.03 0.08
N GLN A 81 18.31 6.55 1.18
CA GLN A 81 17.37 7.68 1.14
C GLN A 81 18.15 8.99 1.01
N ILE A 82 17.68 9.90 0.16
CA ILE A 82 18.20 11.25 0.02
C ILE A 82 17.08 12.26 0.28
N ASP A 83 17.43 13.44 0.74
CA ASP A 83 16.47 14.53 0.94
C ASP A 83 16.21 15.28 -0.36
N ASN A 84 15.42 14.68 -1.23
CA ASN A 84 15.00 15.23 -2.51
C ASN A 84 13.52 14.92 -2.75
N PRO A 85 12.60 15.61 -2.06
CA PRO A 85 11.17 15.37 -2.20
C PRO A 85 10.65 15.88 -3.55
N VAL A 86 9.67 15.16 -4.10
CA VAL A 86 8.89 15.60 -5.27
C VAL A 86 7.47 15.95 -4.82
N LEU A 87 6.95 17.05 -5.35
CA LEU A 87 5.56 17.47 -5.11
C LEU A 87 4.62 16.65 -6.01
N ASN A 88 3.64 16.03 -5.42
CA ASN A 88 2.55 15.39 -6.14
C ASN A 88 1.33 16.34 -6.16
N CYS A 89 1.02 16.88 -7.32
CA CYS A 89 -0.03 17.87 -7.52
C CYS A 89 -1.37 17.27 -7.95
N VAL A 90 -1.40 15.98 -8.31
CA VAL A 90 -2.61 15.34 -8.82
C VAL A 90 -3.19 14.40 -7.76
N LEU A 91 -4.46 14.65 -7.42
CA LEU A 91 -5.21 13.80 -6.50
C LEU A 91 -6.33 13.08 -7.26
N ASP A 92 -6.39 11.77 -7.12
CA ASP A 92 -7.53 10.98 -7.56
C ASP A 92 -8.79 11.35 -6.77
N THR A 93 -9.95 11.16 -7.35
CA THR A 93 -11.21 11.17 -6.58
C THR A 93 -11.22 10.00 -5.57
N ASN A 94 -12.03 10.13 -4.52
CA ASN A 94 -12.15 9.07 -3.50
C ASN A 94 -12.52 7.72 -4.10
N GLU A 95 -13.43 7.71 -5.09
CA GLU A 95 -13.86 6.50 -5.79
C GLU A 95 -12.72 5.86 -6.57
N VAL A 96 -12.05 6.62 -7.42
CA VAL A 96 -10.89 6.14 -8.19
C VAL A 96 -9.78 5.64 -7.25
N PHE A 97 -9.57 6.31 -6.13
CA PHE A 97 -8.57 5.89 -5.15
C PHE A 97 -8.95 4.57 -4.44
N LEU A 98 -10.24 4.35 -4.16
CA LEU A 98 -10.73 3.08 -3.59
C LEU A 98 -10.58 1.93 -4.61
N ASP A 99 -10.90 2.16 -5.87
CA ASP A 99 -10.73 1.17 -6.93
C ASP A 99 -9.25 0.81 -7.14
N LYS A 100 -8.37 1.82 -7.19
CA LYS A 100 -6.92 1.61 -7.20
C LYS A 100 -6.42 0.85 -5.97
N THR A 101 -7.02 1.10 -4.81
CA THR A 101 -6.67 0.39 -3.57
C THR A 101 -7.02 -1.09 -3.66
N GLN A 102 -8.15 -1.44 -4.25
CA GLN A 102 -8.51 -2.84 -4.47
C GLN A 102 -7.52 -3.52 -5.43
N GLN A 103 -7.24 -2.91 -6.58
CA GLN A 103 -6.24 -3.42 -7.53
C GLN A 103 -4.86 -3.60 -6.87
N ALA A 104 -4.45 -2.63 -6.05
CA ALA A 104 -3.18 -2.72 -5.31
C ALA A 104 -3.16 -3.93 -4.35
N ILE A 105 -4.27 -4.28 -3.71
CA ILE A 105 -4.32 -5.46 -2.84
C ILE A 105 -4.27 -6.76 -3.67
N GLU A 106 -4.92 -6.80 -4.82
CA GLU A 106 -4.85 -7.92 -5.76
C GLU A 106 -3.40 -8.12 -6.26
N ASN A 107 -2.74 -7.04 -6.71
CA ASN A 107 -1.33 -7.06 -7.09
C ASN A 107 -0.41 -7.46 -5.93
N LEU A 108 -0.71 -7.05 -4.69
CA LEU A 108 0.06 -7.47 -3.52
C LEU A 108 0.03 -8.99 -3.32
N LEU A 109 -1.12 -9.62 -3.51
CA LEU A 109 -1.24 -11.08 -3.42
C LEU A 109 -0.51 -11.77 -4.57
N LEU A 110 -0.53 -11.21 -5.76
CA LEU A 110 0.27 -11.69 -6.87
C LEU A 110 1.77 -11.55 -6.57
N CYS A 111 2.26 -10.41 -6.06
CA CYS A 111 3.65 -10.25 -5.62
C CYS A 111 4.04 -11.33 -4.61
N ARG A 112 3.18 -11.58 -3.60
CA ARG A 112 3.40 -12.64 -2.60
C ARG A 112 3.52 -14.03 -3.22
N SER A 113 2.81 -14.31 -4.33
CA SER A 113 2.91 -15.60 -5.03
C SER A 113 4.18 -15.74 -5.87
N LEU A 114 4.73 -14.63 -6.36
CA LEU A 114 5.89 -14.57 -7.24
C LEU A 114 7.23 -14.67 -6.48
N VAL A 115 7.29 -14.24 -5.23
CA VAL A 115 8.52 -14.27 -4.44
C VAL A 115 8.81 -15.66 -3.89
N GLU A 116 10.09 -16.04 -3.84
CA GLU A 116 10.55 -17.29 -3.21
C GLU A 116 10.42 -17.21 -1.68
N ASP A 117 10.94 -16.13 -1.07
CA ASP A 117 10.85 -15.88 0.37
C ASP A 117 9.52 -15.20 0.74
N LYS A 118 8.45 -16.00 0.77
CA LYS A 118 7.11 -15.52 1.15
C LYS A 118 7.04 -15.00 2.58
N VAL A 119 7.81 -15.60 3.49
CA VAL A 119 7.82 -15.21 4.90
C VAL A 119 8.48 -13.85 5.08
N GLY A 120 9.62 -13.63 4.45
CA GLY A 120 10.30 -12.34 4.43
C GLY A 120 9.46 -11.26 3.77
N PHE A 121 8.80 -11.56 2.66
CA PHE A 121 7.89 -10.62 1.99
C PHE A 121 6.69 -10.23 2.87
N GLU A 122 6.08 -11.21 3.58
CA GLU A 122 5.00 -10.93 4.53
C GLU A 122 5.45 -10.04 5.70
N GLN A 123 6.70 -10.16 6.13
CA GLN A 123 7.28 -9.29 7.16
C GLN A 123 7.60 -7.90 6.61
N TYR A 124 8.10 -7.83 5.38
CA TYR A 124 8.41 -6.58 4.69
C TYR A 124 7.17 -5.72 4.43
N VAL A 125 6.03 -6.35 4.11
CA VAL A 125 4.78 -5.65 3.80
C VAL A 125 3.86 -5.58 5.01
N ARG A 126 3.76 -4.39 5.61
CA ARG A 126 3.05 -4.16 6.88
C ARG A 126 1.63 -4.73 6.94
N ILE A 127 0.82 -4.59 5.87
CA ILE A 127 -0.56 -5.07 5.89
C ILE A 127 -0.64 -6.60 5.93
N LEU A 128 0.27 -7.31 5.27
CA LEU A 128 0.38 -8.76 5.33
C LEU A 128 0.80 -9.22 6.73
N SER A 129 1.78 -8.54 7.33
CA SER A 129 2.22 -8.81 8.70
C SER A 129 1.10 -8.63 9.72
N ILE A 130 0.30 -7.55 9.60
CA ILE A 130 -0.88 -7.30 10.47
C ILE A 130 -1.93 -8.40 10.26
N HIS A 131 -2.28 -8.71 9.01
CA HIS A 131 -3.25 -9.76 8.70
C HIS A 131 -2.83 -11.12 9.27
N LYS A 132 -1.55 -11.50 9.11
CA LYS A 132 -0.99 -12.73 9.67
C LYS A 132 -1.19 -12.81 11.18
N ARG A 133 -0.88 -11.75 11.92
CA ARG A 133 -1.09 -11.70 13.38
C ARG A 133 -2.56 -11.89 13.73
N ILE A 134 -3.48 -11.18 13.07
CA ILE A 134 -4.93 -11.29 13.29
C ILE A 134 -5.39 -12.72 13.04
N SER A 135 -4.91 -13.36 11.98
CA SER A 135 -5.25 -14.74 11.62
C SER A 135 -4.73 -15.74 12.66
N GLN A 136 -3.53 -15.54 13.19
CA GLN A 136 -2.95 -16.39 14.25
C GLN A 136 -3.80 -16.35 15.55
N PHE A 137 -4.45 -15.23 15.84
CA PHE A 137 -5.40 -15.13 16.97
C PHE A 137 -6.82 -15.62 16.63
N GLY A 138 -7.03 -16.25 15.48
CA GLY A 138 -8.34 -16.76 15.06
C GLY A 138 -9.38 -15.65 14.70
N MET A 139 -8.94 -14.40 14.60
CA MET A 139 -9.83 -13.24 14.42
C MET A 139 -10.21 -12.98 12.95
N SER A 140 -9.75 -13.80 11.98
CA SER A 140 -10.11 -13.67 10.56
C SER A 140 -11.62 -13.72 10.32
N SER A 141 -12.36 -14.52 11.11
CA SER A 141 -13.81 -14.62 11.02
C SER A 141 -14.53 -13.34 11.45
N ILE A 142 -13.93 -12.56 12.36
CA ILE A 142 -14.44 -11.24 12.76
C ILE A 142 -14.35 -10.26 11.59
N LEU A 143 -13.26 -10.31 10.82
CA LEU A 143 -13.11 -9.48 9.61
C LEU A 143 -14.18 -9.82 8.56
N VAL A 144 -14.51 -11.11 8.39
CA VAL A 144 -15.59 -11.54 7.49
C VAL A 144 -16.95 -11.03 7.95
N LEU A 145 -17.23 -11.17 9.23
CA LEU A 145 -18.50 -10.68 9.80
C LEU A 145 -18.61 -9.17 9.68
N GLY A 146 -17.52 -8.46 10.02
CA GLY A 146 -17.42 -7.00 9.86
C GLY A 146 -17.65 -6.56 8.42
N GLN A 147 -17.06 -7.25 7.44
CA GLN A 147 -17.25 -6.96 6.01
C GLN A 147 -18.72 -7.15 5.59
N LYS A 148 -19.37 -8.23 6.04
CA LYS A 148 -20.79 -8.48 5.72
C LYS A 148 -21.72 -7.44 6.31
N ILE A 149 -21.50 -7.01 7.55
CA ILE A 149 -22.39 -6.09 8.28
C ILE A 149 -22.10 -4.63 7.91
N PHE A 150 -20.82 -4.24 7.91
CA PHE A 150 -20.42 -2.84 7.82
C PHE A 150 -19.70 -2.48 6.51
N GLY A 151 -19.32 -3.45 5.67
CA GLY A 151 -18.48 -3.22 4.49
C GLY A 151 -19.06 -2.18 3.54
N LYS A 152 -20.36 -2.27 3.21
CA LYS A 152 -21.03 -1.30 2.33
C LYS A 152 -21.11 0.10 2.95
N TRP A 153 -21.42 0.18 4.24
CA TRP A 153 -21.45 1.44 4.97
C TRP A 153 -20.05 2.08 5.01
N LEU A 154 -19.02 1.28 5.32
CA LEU A 154 -17.64 1.71 5.38
C LEU A 154 -17.15 2.24 4.02
N TYR A 155 -17.42 1.51 2.93
CA TYR A 155 -17.10 1.95 1.57
C TYR A 155 -17.77 3.28 1.24
N ASN A 156 -19.06 3.42 1.48
CA ASN A 156 -19.79 4.67 1.24
C ASN A 156 -19.23 5.83 2.07
N ARG A 157 -18.85 5.58 3.31
CA ARG A 157 -18.24 6.59 4.19
C ARG A 157 -16.89 7.07 3.65
N LEU A 158 -16.07 6.16 3.13
CA LEU A 158 -14.80 6.48 2.49
C LEU A 158 -15.02 7.23 1.16
N LYS A 159 -15.97 6.80 0.35
CA LYS A 159 -16.32 7.43 -0.92
C LYS A 159 -16.78 8.88 -0.75
N THR A 160 -17.54 9.19 0.29
CA THR A 160 -18.00 10.57 0.58
C THR A 160 -16.90 11.48 1.14
N GLY A 161 -15.75 10.94 1.55
CA GLY A 161 -14.64 11.73 2.09
C GLY A 161 -14.93 12.36 3.45
N SER A 162 -15.86 11.81 4.25
CA SER A 162 -16.19 12.35 5.57
C SER A 162 -14.96 12.32 6.50
N PRO A 163 -14.60 13.43 7.15
CA PRO A 163 -13.31 13.57 7.85
C PRO A 163 -13.17 12.72 9.12
N PHE A 164 -14.29 12.25 9.68
CA PHE A 164 -14.26 11.49 10.93
C PHE A 164 -13.67 10.09 10.76
N CYS A 165 -12.61 9.78 11.51
CA CYS A 165 -11.91 8.48 11.54
C CYS A 165 -11.45 7.92 10.18
N LEU A 166 -11.30 8.78 9.15
CA LEU A 166 -11.10 8.38 7.76
C LEU A 166 -9.88 7.46 7.56
N VAL A 167 -8.77 7.75 8.23
CA VAL A 167 -7.54 6.96 8.11
C VAL A 167 -7.72 5.56 8.69
N ALA A 168 -8.35 5.43 9.87
CA ALA A 168 -8.63 4.14 10.50
C ALA A 168 -9.65 3.32 9.69
N PHE A 169 -10.66 3.97 9.16
CA PHE A 169 -11.66 3.33 8.29
C PHE A 169 -11.05 2.83 6.99
N PHE A 170 -10.12 3.58 6.42
CA PHE A 170 -9.39 3.15 5.23
C PHE A 170 -8.49 1.95 5.53
N ASP A 171 -7.78 1.93 6.66
CA ASP A 171 -6.98 0.77 7.07
C ASP A 171 -7.84 -0.47 7.30
N LEU A 172 -8.98 -0.30 7.96
CA LEU A 172 -9.93 -1.39 8.17
C LEU A 172 -10.49 -1.92 6.84
N HIS A 173 -10.85 -1.03 5.92
CA HIS A 173 -11.31 -1.39 4.57
C HIS A 173 -10.26 -2.23 3.84
N LYS A 174 -9.01 -1.77 3.80
CA LYS A 174 -7.89 -2.51 3.18
C LYS A 174 -7.72 -3.91 3.80
N LEU A 175 -7.77 -4.00 5.12
CA LEU A 175 -7.59 -5.25 5.84
C LEU A 175 -8.74 -6.24 5.56
N MET A 176 -9.98 -5.76 5.53
CA MET A 176 -11.16 -6.56 5.17
C MET A 176 -11.08 -7.05 3.71
N THR A 177 -10.68 -6.18 2.78
CA THR A 177 -10.51 -6.53 1.37
C THR A 177 -9.42 -7.59 1.21
N LEU A 178 -8.28 -7.43 1.86
CA LEU A 178 -7.19 -8.42 1.86
C LEU A 178 -7.68 -9.78 2.40
N ASN A 179 -8.36 -9.78 3.55
CA ASN A 179 -8.90 -11.01 4.14
C ASN A 179 -9.91 -11.73 3.23
N GLN A 180 -10.74 -10.95 2.52
CA GLN A 180 -11.71 -11.49 1.57
C GLN A 180 -11.03 -12.12 0.35
N LEU A 181 -9.98 -11.49 -0.18
CA LEU A 181 -9.25 -12.00 -1.34
C LEU A 181 -8.43 -13.24 -1.00
N LEU A 182 -7.76 -13.27 0.15
CA LEU A 182 -7.03 -14.46 0.61
C LEU A 182 -7.95 -15.69 0.72
N ARG A 183 -9.16 -15.54 1.26
CA ARG A 183 -10.14 -16.62 1.37
C ARG A 183 -10.73 -17.13 0.04
N LYS A 184 -10.51 -16.43 -1.04
CA LYS A 184 -10.91 -16.90 -2.39
C LYS A 184 -9.80 -17.70 -3.07
N VAL A 185 -8.57 -17.55 -2.58
CA VAL A 185 -7.38 -18.22 -3.13
C VAL A 185 -7.09 -19.53 -2.40
N ASP A 186 -7.45 -19.60 -1.10
CA ASP A 186 -7.40 -20.83 -0.27
C ASP A 186 -8.64 -21.71 -0.51
#